data_ebd092d69dea451119f9b32562e741f1
#
_entry.id   ebd092d69dea451119f9b32562e741f1
#
_cell.length_a   1.000
_cell.length_b   1.000
_cell.length_c   1.000
_cell.angle_alpha   90.00
_cell.angle_beta   90.00
_cell.angle_gamma   90.00
#
_symmetry.space_group_name_H-M   'P 1'
#
loop_
_entity.id
_entity.type
_entity.pdbx_description
1 polymer ?
#
loop_
_entity_poly.entity_id
_entity_poly.type
_entity_poly.pdbx_seq_one_letter_code
_entity_poly.pdbx_strand_id
1 'polypeptide(L)'
;MQQTIKDAGKPKVPRPETKYVSHRSLGSGALVATLTLLLSLSACQPQPSEHSETKPPVVNSANLVLKPGYTKLQQFSGSVRAGNTTGIGFELAGKLQKLLVDTGDRVKPGQLLAQLDTSLLEAEQTELQAALDQNQADISLARATLKRSLELSAKQYLSEQQLDELKGKLASLEAGHARLEASLKANELKRQKSLLIAPFAGVIAAREHNLGEVIALGSPVFTLVQSDNLQALIGVPLNIAEQLQPGAILSLRVAEHYYQAQLQGISGQINPVTRTVQLRFSITPTSETTPINGELAYLQYRREVPREGYWVPVSALTDGIRGLWNLYVLKQDVEGFKLQRRDVEILYTEGDNAFITGAISPGEQFVTTGLHKLVAGQRVSPGAALTARGGQ
;
A
#
# COMPACT_ATOMS: atom_id res chain seq x y z
N MET A 1 -38.96 15.25 29.07
CA MET A 1 -38.81 16.60 28.52
C MET A 1 -38.84 16.50 27.01
N GLN A 2 -40.02 16.77 26.43
CA GLN A 2 -40.29 16.78 24.99
C GLN A 2 -39.83 18.11 24.39
N GLN A 3 -39.23 18.09 23.23
CA GLN A 3 -39.22 19.23 22.28
C GLN A 3 -39.02 18.69 20.86
N THR A 4 -40.07 18.63 20.16
CA THR A 4 -40.52 19.19 18.86
C THR A 4 -39.40 19.68 17.91
N ILE A 5 -39.23 19.03 16.75
CA ILE A 5 -38.59 19.59 15.58
C ILE A 5 -39.58 19.62 14.40
N LYS A 6 -39.73 20.83 13.87
CA LYS A 6 -40.63 21.28 12.83
C LYS A 6 -40.17 20.77 11.43
N ASP A 7 -41.23 20.53 10.61
CA ASP A 7 -41.22 20.41 9.15
C ASP A 7 -40.44 21.51 8.42
N ALA A 8 -39.72 21.14 7.38
CA ALA A 8 -39.26 22.06 6.34
C ALA A 8 -39.39 21.42 4.94
N GLY A 9 -40.44 21.81 4.27
CA GLY A 9 -40.59 22.27 2.89
C GLY A 9 -39.95 21.48 1.73
N LYS A 10 -40.80 20.75 0.99
CA LYS A 10 -40.51 20.29 -0.39
C LYS A 10 -40.68 21.44 -1.38
N PRO A 11 -39.84 21.63 -2.40
CA PRO A 11 -40.07 22.58 -3.46
C PRO A 11 -41.07 22.04 -4.52
N LYS A 12 -42.02 22.92 -4.90
CA LYS A 12 -43.02 22.74 -5.95
C LYS A 12 -42.40 22.87 -7.36
N VAL A 13 -42.72 21.96 -8.23
CA VAL A 13 -42.48 22.01 -9.69
C VAL A 13 -43.66 22.71 -10.35
N PRO A 14 -43.48 23.70 -11.24
CA PRO A 14 -44.57 24.34 -11.98
C PRO A 14 -44.96 23.51 -13.22
N ARG A 15 -46.29 23.39 -13.47
CA ARG A 15 -46.90 22.85 -14.68
C ARG A 15 -47.01 23.95 -15.76
N PRO A 16 -46.89 23.64 -17.07
CA PRO A 16 -47.16 24.60 -18.13
C PRO A 16 -48.66 24.67 -18.45
N GLU A 17 -49.13 25.89 -18.58
CA GLU A 17 -50.52 26.24 -19.01
C GLU A 17 -50.69 26.08 -20.52
N THR A 18 -51.79 25.42 -20.90
CA THR A 18 -52.34 25.37 -22.25
C THR A 18 -53.19 26.59 -22.50
N LYS A 19 -52.85 27.40 -23.51
CA LYS A 19 -53.73 28.47 -24.03
C LYS A 19 -54.51 27.98 -25.22
N TYR A 20 -55.83 27.91 -25.06
CA TYR A 20 -56.84 27.85 -26.11
C TYR A 20 -56.89 29.18 -26.84
N VAL A 21 -56.95 29.16 -28.17
CA VAL A 21 -57.38 30.29 -28.98
C VAL A 21 -58.52 29.84 -29.93
N SER A 22 -59.60 30.60 -29.82
CA SER A 22 -60.89 30.38 -30.40
C SER A 22 -60.99 30.76 -31.91
N HIS A 23 -61.90 30.06 -32.55
CA HIS A 23 -62.43 30.36 -33.91
C HIS A 23 -63.01 31.76 -34.09
N ARG A 24 -62.78 32.35 -35.25
CA ARG A 24 -63.81 33.15 -35.90
C ARG A 24 -63.78 33.01 -37.44
N SER A 25 -64.97 32.91 -37.97
CA SER A 25 -65.47 32.62 -39.34
C SER A 25 -65.47 33.80 -40.27
N LEU A 26 -65.78 33.45 -41.56
CA LEU A 26 -66.44 34.14 -42.67
C LEU A 26 -65.54 34.94 -43.61
N GLY A 27 -65.65 34.57 -44.88
CA GLY A 27 -66.28 35.29 -45.92
C GLY A 27 -65.85 34.91 -47.36
N SER A 28 -66.76 34.35 -48.04
CA SER A 28 -67.08 34.37 -49.50
C SER A 28 -66.09 35.02 -50.48
N GLY A 29 -65.66 34.23 -51.49
CA GLY A 29 -65.00 34.68 -52.71
C GLY A 29 -64.95 33.54 -53.73
N ALA A 30 -66.13 33.16 -54.22
CA ALA A 30 -66.30 32.09 -55.23
C ALA A 30 -66.05 32.61 -56.61
N LEU A 31 -65.58 31.72 -57.52
CA LEU A 31 -65.95 31.74 -58.95
C LEU A 31 -65.08 32.52 -59.95
N VAL A 32 -63.71 32.42 -59.86
CA VAL A 32 -62.91 32.69 -61.07
C VAL A 32 -61.68 31.79 -61.26
N ALA A 33 -61.38 30.89 -60.35
CA ALA A 33 -60.11 30.08 -60.30
C ALA A 33 -60.22 28.67 -60.92
N THR A 34 -61.35 28.31 -61.60
CA THR A 34 -61.53 26.91 -62.07
C THR A 34 -61.12 26.66 -63.53
N LEU A 35 -60.59 27.64 -64.27
CA LEU A 35 -60.21 27.43 -65.69
C LEU A 35 -58.69 27.44 -65.92
N THR A 36 -57.88 27.81 -64.99
CA THR A 36 -56.40 27.78 -65.12
C THR A 36 -55.71 26.59 -64.45
N LEU A 37 -56.46 25.67 -63.77
CA LEU A 37 -55.89 24.52 -63.07
C LEU A 37 -55.85 23.22 -63.92
N LEU A 38 -56.33 23.24 -65.17
CA LEU A 38 -56.39 22.06 -66.06
C LEU A 38 -55.26 21.95 -67.10
N LEU A 39 -54.32 22.91 -67.18
CA LEU A 39 -53.16 22.84 -68.07
C LEU A 39 -51.82 22.63 -67.44
N SER A 40 -51.71 22.39 -66.14
CA SER A 40 -50.40 22.13 -65.42
C SER A 40 -50.20 20.71 -64.97
N LEU A 41 -51.01 19.72 -65.40
CA LEU A 41 -50.84 18.31 -64.98
C LEU A 41 -50.08 17.41 -65.96
N SER A 42 -49.40 17.97 -66.99
CA SER A 42 -48.71 17.12 -67.98
C SER A 42 -47.19 17.15 -67.96
N ALA A 43 -46.53 17.52 -66.84
CA ALA A 43 -45.09 17.61 -66.82
C ALA A 43 -44.50 16.95 -65.55
N CYS A 44 -44.95 15.77 -65.17
CA CYS A 44 -44.21 14.87 -64.28
C CYS A 44 -44.12 13.50 -64.94
N GLN A 45 -43.22 13.35 -65.91
CA GLN A 45 -42.65 12.05 -66.24
C GLN A 45 -41.69 11.69 -65.14
N PRO A 46 -41.85 10.50 -64.49
CA PRO A 46 -40.80 9.99 -63.60
C PRO A 46 -39.59 9.68 -64.52
N GLN A 47 -38.52 10.48 -64.36
CA GLN A 47 -37.20 10.09 -64.83
C GLN A 47 -36.83 8.75 -64.23
N PRO A 48 -36.46 7.73 -65.06
CA PRO A 48 -35.89 6.53 -64.46
C PRO A 48 -34.64 6.96 -63.68
N SER A 49 -34.67 6.80 -62.34
CA SER A 49 -33.50 6.96 -61.52
C SER A 49 -32.49 5.92 -62.01
N GLU A 50 -31.48 6.39 -62.74
CA GLU A 50 -30.24 5.61 -62.89
C GLU A 50 -29.83 5.15 -61.49
N HIS A 51 -29.93 3.85 -61.25
CA HIS A 51 -29.29 3.21 -60.11
C HIS A 51 -27.80 3.49 -60.29
N SER A 52 -27.35 4.62 -59.75
CA SER A 52 -25.93 4.83 -59.54
C SER A 52 -25.46 3.66 -58.67
N GLU A 53 -24.74 2.73 -59.26
CA GLU A 53 -24.04 1.70 -58.54
C GLU A 53 -23.10 2.39 -57.56
N THR A 54 -23.62 2.69 -56.38
CA THR A 54 -22.81 3.21 -55.27
C THR A 54 -21.76 2.14 -54.94
N LYS A 55 -20.51 2.45 -55.31
CA LYS A 55 -19.38 1.58 -54.96
C LYS A 55 -19.49 1.21 -53.49
N PRO A 56 -19.36 -0.10 -53.14
CA PRO A 56 -19.45 -0.54 -51.77
C PRO A 56 -18.48 0.27 -50.88
N PRO A 57 -18.92 0.80 -49.71
CA PRO A 57 -18.08 1.57 -48.84
C PRO A 57 -16.87 0.73 -48.38
N VAL A 58 -15.70 1.37 -48.36
CA VAL A 58 -14.45 0.72 -47.88
C VAL A 58 -14.47 0.73 -46.38
N VAL A 59 -14.23 -0.44 -45.77
CA VAL A 59 -14.20 -0.63 -44.32
C VAL A 59 -12.83 -1.10 -43.85
N ASN A 60 -12.38 -0.57 -42.72
CA ASN A 60 -11.17 -1.08 -42.06
C ASN A 60 -11.47 -2.44 -41.42
N SER A 61 -10.67 -3.44 -41.73
CA SER A 61 -10.88 -4.79 -41.24
C SER A 61 -9.62 -5.38 -40.61
N ALA A 62 -9.82 -6.36 -39.73
CA ALA A 62 -8.76 -7.18 -39.16
C ALA A 62 -9.21 -8.64 -39.04
N ASN A 63 -8.28 -9.57 -38.91
CA ASN A 63 -8.57 -10.99 -38.76
C ASN A 63 -8.71 -11.36 -37.28
N LEU A 64 -9.67 -12.23 -36.95
CA LEU A 64 -9.83 -12.81 -35.64
C LEU A 64 -8.73 -13.85 -35.39
N VAL A 65 -7.90 -13.61 -34.37
CA VAL A 65 -6.84 -14.54 -33.94
C VAL A 65 -7.26 -15.16 -32.61
N LEU A 66 -7.48 -16.47 -32.64
CA LEU A 66 -7.82 -17.22 -31.42
C LEU A 66 -6.66 -17.17 -30.42
N LYS A 67 -6.99 -16.83 -29.18
CA LYS A 67 -6.08 -16.86 -28.03
C LYS A 67 -6.57 -17.86 -26.99
N PRO A 68 -5.67 -18.66 -26.36
CA PRO A 68 -6.07 -19.65 -25.36
C PRO A 68 -6.56 -19.04 -24.04
N GLY A 69 -6.34 -17.74 -23.86
CA GLY A 69 -6.72 -17.03 -22.64
C GLY A 69 -6.34 -15.54 -22.68
N TYR A 70 -6.63 -14.88 -21.60
CA TYR A 70 -6.27 -13.49 -21.35
C TYR A 70 -5.65 -13.30 -19.97
N THR A 71 -4.82 -12.26 -19.83
CA THR A 71 -4.22 -11.90 -18.55
C THR A 71 -5.07 -10.83 -17.89
N LYS A 72 -5.50 -11.09 -16.67
CA LYS A 72 -6.25 -10.11 -15.86
C LYS A 72 -5.31 -9.47 -14.84
N LEU A 73 -5.13 -8.15 -14.94
CA LEU A 73 -4.42 -7.39 -13.92
C LEU A 73 -5.31 -7.24 -12.67
N GLN A 74 -4.85 -7.74 -11.56
CA GLN A 74 -5.48 -7.58 -10.24
C GLN A 74 -4.58 -6.75 -9.35
N GLN A 75 -5.17 -5.87 -8.57
CA GLN A 75 -4.44 -5.02 -7.64
C GLN A 75 -4.92 -5.29 -6.21
N PHE A 76 -3.98 -5.58 -5.31
CA PHE A 76 -4.24 -5.83 -3.90
C PHE A 76 -3.54 -4.78 -3.06
N SER A 77 -4.27 -4.19 -2.12
CA SER A 77 -3.76 -3.13 -1.26
C SER A 77 -3.21 -3.66 0.06
N GLY A 78 -2.28 -2.93 0.60
CA GLY A 78 -1.70 -3.13 1.91
C GLY A 78 -0.94 -1.89 2.36
N SER A 79 0.00 -2.04 3.27
CA SER A 79 0.80 -0.93 3.79
C SER A 79 2.27 -1.30 3.94
N VAL A 80 3.13 -0.31 3.76
CA VAL A 80 4.53 -0.40 4.12
C VAL A 80 4.66 -0.38 5.64
N ARG A 81 5.51 -1.26 6.17
CA ARG A 81 5.84 -1.33 7.59
C ARG A 81 7.35 -1.38 7.75
N ALA A 82 7.86 -0.64 8.72
CA ALA A 82 9.24 -0.84 9.18
C ALA A 82 9.37 -2.21 9.87
N GLY A 83 10.52 -2.84 9.74
CA GLY A 83 10.79 -4.13 10.39
C GLY A 83 10.66 -4.05 11.91
N ASN A 84 11.10 -2.93 12.50
CA ASN A 84 10.93 -2.63 13.92
C ASN A 84 10.40 -1.20 14.10
N THR A 85 9.40 -1.08 14.95
CA THR A 85 8.92 0.20 15.50
C THR A 85 8.84 0.01 17.01
N THR A 86 9.63 0.75 17.75
CA THR A 86 9.81 0.52 19.21
C THR A 86 9.73 1.85 19.96
N GLY A 87 8.92 1.88 21.00
CA GLY A 87 9.00 2.90 22.04
C GLY A 87 10.24 2.65 22.88
N ILE A 88 11.19 3.57 22.88
CA ILE A 88 12.42 3.50 23.67
C ILE A 88 12.34 4.44 24.85
N GLY A 89 12.66 3.93 26.04
CA GLY A 89 12.62 4.64 27.31
C GLY A 89 13.70 4.16 28.25
N PHE A 90 13.80 4.82 29.40
CA PHE A 90 14.79 4.49 30.41
C PHE A 90 14.37 3.26 31.23
N GLU A 91 15.37 2.49 31.66
CA GLU A 91 15.23 1.38 32.61
C GLU A 91 15.23 1.85 34.08
N LEU A 92 15.26 3.15 34.31
CA LEU A 92 15.21 3.82 35.62
C LEU A 92 14.24 4.99 35.55
N ALA A 93 13.59 5.29 36.66
CA ALA A 93 12.85 6.53 36.83
C ALA A 93 13.81 7.69 37.17
N GLY A 94 13.53 8.88 36.64
CA GLY A 94 14.33 10.06 36.89
C GLY A 94 13.86 11.29 36.12
N LYS A 95 14.47 12.44 36.44
CA LYS A 95 14.22 13.69 35.74
C LYS A 95 15.01 13.73 34.44
N LEU A 96 14.35 14.08 33.35
CA LEU A 96 14.97 14.22 32.03
C LEU A 96 15.83 15.50 31.99
N GLN A 97 17.16 15.30 31.94
CA GLN A 97 18.13 16.41 32.00
C GLN A 97 18.56 16.88 30.60
N LYS A 98 18.70 15.93 29.64
CA LYS A 98 19.10 16.25 28.26
C LYS A 98 18.27 15.49 27.26
N LEU A 99 17.94 16.21 26.16
CA LEU A 99 17.38 15.66 24.93
C LEU A 99 18.32 16.09 23.81
N LEU A 100 18.87 15.12 23.07
CA LEU A 100 19.91 15.35 22.03
C LEU A 100 19.36 15.16 20.63
N VAL A 101 18.13 14.64 20.51
CA VAL A 101 17.42 14.39 19.25
C VAL A 101 15.95 14.79 19.37
N ASP A 102 15.34 15.07 18.22
CA ASP A 102 13.91 15.38 18.14
C ASP A 102 13.22 14.59 17.01
N THR A 103 11.92 14.74 16.88
CA THR A 103 11.10 14.11 15.83
C THR A 103 11.64 14.45 14.45
N GLY A 104 11.84 13.43 13.61
CA GLY A 104 12.41 13.54 12.27
C GLY A 104 13.91 13.27 12.18
N ASP A 105 14.63 13.26 13.31
CA ASP A 105 16.06 13.02 13.31
C ASP A 105 16.42 11.57 12.98
N ARG A 106 17.47 11.40 12.17
CA ARG A 106 18.07 10.11 11.86
C ARG A 106 19.14 9.76 12.88
N VAL A 107 19.06 8.56 13.44
CA VAL A 107 19.97 8.08 14.47
C VAL A 107 20.69 6.79 14.06
N LYS A 108 21.90 6.61 14.58
CA LYS A 108 22.73 5.41 14.38
C LYS A 108 22.65 4.50 15.61
N PRO A 109 22.92 3.20 15.47
CA PRO A 109 23.03 2.31 16.63
C PRO A 109 24.06 2.82 17.62
N GLY A 110 23.74 2.79 18.93
CA GLY A 110 24.61 3.28 19.99
C GLY A 110 24.65 4.81 20.17
N GLN A 111 23.96 5.58 19.34
CA GLN A 111 23.89 7.04 19.47
C GLN A 111 23.12 7.42 20.73
N LEU A 112 23.68 8.36 21.52
CA LEU A 112 23.03 8.93 22.70
C LEU A 112 21.86 9.83 22.26
N LEU A 113 20.68 9.58 22.83
CA LEU A 113 19.43 10.26 22.50
C LEU A 113 18.96 11.19 23.62
N ALA A 114 19.08 10.72 24.87
CA ALA A 114 18.67 11.46 26.04
C ALA A 114 19.45 11.03 27.28
N GLN A 115 19.37 11.83 28.33
CA GLN A 115 20.05 11.58 29.60
C GLN A 115 19.16 11.99 30.77
N LEU A 116 19.06 11.14 31.78
CA LEU A 116 18.51 11.48 33.10
C LEU A 116 19.47 12.31 33.91
N ASP A 117 18.96 13.02 34.92
CA ASP A 117 19.78 13.68 35.95
C ASP A 117 20.51 12.63 36.80
N THR A 118 21.83 12.69 36.78
CA THR A 118 22.73 11.75 37.50
C THR A 118 23.35 12.34 38.74
N SER A 119 22.98 13.57 39.14
CA SER A 119 23.61 14.29 40.25
C SER A 119 23.61 13.49 41.57
N LEU A 120 22.49 12.83 41.86
CA LEU A 120 22.37 11.98 43.05
C LEU A 120 23.29 10.73 42.96
N LEU A 121 23.35 10.10 41.79
CA LEU A 121 24.19 8.93 41.53
C LEU A 121 25.70 9.29 41.62
N GLU A 122 26.07 10.50 41.19
CA GLU A 122 27.44 11.02 41.27
C GLU A 122 27.84 11.29 42.74
N ALA A 123 26.91 11.83 43.53
CA ALA A 123 27.13 11.99 44.97
C ALA A 123 27.28 10.62 45.69
N GLU A 124 26.37 9.67 45.39
CA GLU A 124 26.45 8.29 45.92
C GLU A 124 27.75 7.58 45.50
N GLN A 125 28.21 7.77 44.26
CA GLN A 125 29.49 7.25 43.80
C GLN A 125 30.67 7.79 44.61
N THR A 126 30.68 9.10 44.89
CA THR A 126 31.74 9.75 45.68
C THR A 126 31.77 9.21 47.13
N GLU A 127 30.58 9.01 47.73
CA GLU A 127 30.45 8.42 49.05
C GLU A 127 30.97 6.97 49.10
N LEU A 128 30.56 6.15 48.12
CA LEU A 128 31.00 4.75 48.05
C LEU A 128 32.51 4.64 47.83
N GLN A 129 33.08 5.53 47.00
CA GLN A 129 34.53 5.55 46.76
C GLN A 129 35.29 5.92 48.04
N ALA A 130 34.85 6.94 48.79
CA ALA A 130 35.45 7.31 50.06
C ALA A 130 35.39 6.17 51.11
N ALA A 131 34.24 5.46 51.16
CA ALA A 131 34.09 4.29 52.05
C ALA A 131 34.99 3.14 51.64
N LEU A 132 35.20 2.91 50.33
CA LEU A 132 36.13 1.91 49.81
C LEU A 132 37.59 2.24 50.19
N ASP A 133 37.97 3.52 50.02
CA ASP A 133 39.33 4.00 50.38
C ASP A 133 39.61 3.87 51.87
N GLN A 134 38.62 4.19 52.72
CA GLN A 134 38.70 3.97 54.16
C GLN A 134 38.86 2.47 54.49
N ASN A 135 38.03 1.63 53.95
CA ASN A 135 38.10 0.18 54.19
C ASN A 135 39.45 -0.40 53.70
N GLN A 136 40.00 0.06 52.59
CA GLN A 136 41.31 -0.32 52.09
C GLN A 136 42.46 0.05 53.08
N ALA A 137 42.35 1.25 53.70
CA ALA A 137 43.31 1.65 54.76
C ALA A 137 43.19 0.74 55.96
N ASP A 138 41.97 0.37 56.41
CA ASP A 138 41.73 -0.55 57.54
C ASP A 138 42.28 -1.96 57.25
N ILE A 139 42.11 -2.48 56.04
CA ILE A 139 42.67 -3.74 55.56
C ILE A 139 44.22 -3.67 55.66
N SER A 140 44.79 -2.56 55.18
CA SER A 140 46.26 -2.38 55.22
C SER A 140 46.81 -2.39 56.66
N LEU A 141 46.13 -1.71 57.58
CA LEU A 141 46.43 -1.72 58.98
C LEU A 141 46.25 -3.12 59.56
N ALA A 142 45.15 -3.81 59.29
CA ALA A 142 44.90 -5.18 59.78
C ALA A 142 45.95 -6.18 59.28
N ARG A 143 46.35 -6.12 58.04
CA ARG A 143 47.42 -6.93 57.43
C ARG A 143 48.77 -6.66 58.08
N ALA A 144 49.13 -5.40 58.28
CA ALA A 144 50.37 -5.03 58.97
C ALA A 144 50.38 -5.50 60.41
N THR A 145 49.24 -5.42 61.11
CA THR A 145 49.10 -5.90 62.50
C THR A 145 49.20 -7.41 62.59
N LEU A 146 48.48 -8.14 61.71
CA LEU A 146 48.53 -9.59 61.62
C LEU A 146 49.96 -10.08 61.35
N LYS A 147 50.69 -9.44 60.40
CA LYS A 147 52.07 -9.77 60.08
C LYS A 147 52.97 -9.64 61.32
N ARG A 148 52.90 -8.52 62.04
CA ARG A 148 53.70 -8.33 63.31
C ARG A 148 53.30 -9.35 64.35
N SER A 149 52.03 -9.69 64.51
CA SER A 149 51.54 -10.67 65.48
C SER A 149 52.01 -12.10 65.16
N LEU A 150 52.07 -12.45 63.84
CA LEU A 150 52.67 -13.74 63.42
C LEU A 150 54.16 -13.87 63.80
N GLU A 151 54.92 -12.78 63.65
CA GLU A 151 56.33 -12.74 64.02
C GLU A 151 56.50 -12.90 65.53
N LEU A 152 55.62 -12.35 66.38
CA LEU A 152 55.60 -12.47 67.80
C LEU A 152 55.15 -13.87 68.27
N SER A 153 54.16 -14.45 67.64
CA SER A 153 53.67 -15.81 67.90
C SER A 153 54.72 -16.87 67.62
N ALA A 154 55.55 -16.71 66.59
CA ALA A 154 56.69 -17.58 66.30
C ALA A 154 57.72 -17.61 67.48
N LYS A 155 57.71 -16.59 68.36
CA LYS A 155 58.52 -16.48 69.58
C LYS A 155 57.75 -16.88 70.82
N GLN A 156 56.52 -17.46 70.69
CA GLN A 156 55.66 -17.91 71.81
C GLN A 156 55.13 -16.75 72.72
N TYR A 157 55.09 -15.53 72.22
CA TYR A 157 54.59 -14.35 72.96
C TYR A 157 53.12 -14.02 72.71
N LEU A 158 52.41 -14.81 71.88
CA LEU A 158 51.02 -14.56 71.54
C LEU A 158 50.18 -15.84 71.60
N SER A 159 48.91 -15.74 72.01
CA SER A 159 48.02 -16.91 72.07
C SER A 159 47.40 -17.17 70.63
N GLU A 160 47.09 -18.46 70.38
CA GLU A 160 46.40 -18.84 69.12
C GLU A 160 45.04 -18.11 68.93
N GLN A 161 44.30 -17.94 70.04
CA GLN A 161 43.02 -17.20 70.03
C GLN A 161 43.19 -15.75 69.48
N GLN A 162 44.24 -15.05 69.94
CA GLN A 162 44.52 -13.67 69.45
C GLN A 162 44.87 -13.63 67.99
N LEU A 163 45.59 -14.67 67.47
CA LEU A 163 45.84 -14.77 66.04
C LEU A 163 44.57 -15.03 65.24
N ASP A 164 43.69 -15.89 65.74
CA ASP A 164 42.40 -16.18 65.03
C ASP A 164 41.47 -15.00 65.11
N GLU A 165 41.47 -14.20 66.14
CA GLU A 165 40.73 -12.91 66.19
C GLU A 165 41.24 -11.92 65.14
N LEU A 166 42.56 -11.80 64.94
CA LEU A 166 43.15 -10.91 63.94
C LEU A 166 42.88 -11.40 62.50
N LYS A 167 42.98 -12.72 62.26
CA LYS A 167 42.59 -13.31 60.95
C LYS A 167 41.11 -13.09 60.65
N GLY A 168 40.24 -13.35 61.62
CA GLY A 168 38.82 -13.11 61.53
C GLY A 168 38.48 -11.63 61.20
N LYS A 169 39.20 -10.71 61.91
CA LYS A 169 39.04 -9.25 61.60
C LYS A 169 39.47 -8.89 60.20
N LEU A 170 40.62 -9.42 59.72
CA LEU A 170 41.06 -9.20 58.34
C LEU A 170 40.06 -9.75 57.34
N ALA A 171 39.61 -11.01 57.52
CA ALA A 171 38.60 -11.61 56.65
C ALA A 171 37.29 -10.81 56.62
N SER A 172 36.82 -10.26 57.74
CA SER A 172 35.67 -9.42 57.86
C SER A 172 35.81 -8.10 57.03
N LEU A 173 37.01 -7.48 57.12
CA LEU A 173 37.31 -6.25 56.37
C LEU A 173 37.38 -6.53 54.84
N GLU A 174 38.00 -7.66 54.45
CA GLU A 174 38.05 -8.08 53.03
C GLU A 174 36.66 -8.40 52.49
N ALA A 175 35.79 -9.02 53.26
CA ALA A 175 34.38 -9.19 52.88
C ALA A 175 33.64 -7.84 52.77
N GLY A 176 33.95 -6.89 53.66
CA GLY A 176 33.44 -5.50 53.58
C GLY A 176 33.89 -4.80 52.30
N HIS A 177 35.16 -4.97 51.91
CA HIS A 177 35.70 -4.44 50.66
C HIS A 177 34.91 -4.94 49.43
N ALA A 178 34.77 -6.27 49.32
CA ALA A 178 34.03 -6.88 48.22
C ALA A 178 32.56 -6.38 48.14
N ARG A 179 31.90 -6.14 49.29
CA ARG A 179 30.56 -5.56 49.33
C ARG A 179 30.53 -4.13 48.82
N LEU A 180 31.51 -3.29 49.19
CA LEU A 180 31.60 -1.90 48.72
C LEU A 180 31.89 -1.84 47.23
N GLU A 181 32.78 -2.69 46.69
CA GLU A 181 33.02 -2.82 45.25
C GLU A 181 31.77 -3.21 44.50
N ALA A 182 30.98 -4.16 45.00
CA ALA A 182 29.71 -4.56 44.40
C ALA A 182 28.71 -3.39 44.41
N SER A 183 28.66 -2.58 45.47
CA SER A 183 27.80 -1.40 45.54
C SER A 183 28.22 -0.31 44.54
N LEU A 184 29.52 -0.07 44.41
CA LEU A 184 30.07 0.87 43.42
C LEU A 184 29.75 0.44 41.99
N LYS A 185 29.89 -0.85 41.69
CA LYS A 185 29.51 -1.42 40.38
C LYS A 185 28.01 -1.29 40.12
N ALA A 186 27.17 -1.47 41.11
CA ALA A 186 25.72 -1.26 40.96
C ALA A 186 25.38 0.20 40.71
N ASN A 187 26.04 1.15 41.35
CA ASN A 187 25.89 2.57 41.10
C ASN A 187 26.32 2.94 39.66
N GLU A 188 27.46 2.43 39.19
CA GLU A 188 27.94 2.64 37.83
C GLU A 188 26.96 2.09 36.80
N LEU A 189 26.37 0.90 37.04
CA LEU A 189 25.32 0.35 36.18
C LEU A 189 24.07 1.28 36.11
N LYS A 190 23.64 1.84 37.25
CA LYS A 190 22.53 2.81 37.26
C LYS A 190 22.88 4.06 36.45
N ARG A 191 24.13 4.55 36.53
CA ARG A 191 24.58 5.70 35.69
C ARG A 191 24.56 5.36 34.21
N GLN A 192 25.03 4.17 33.81
CA GLN A 192 24.95 3.71 32.41
C GLN A 192 23.49 3.61 31.93
N LYS A 193 22.59 3.09 32.78
CA LYS A 193 21.14 3.00 32.47
C LYS A 193 20.43 4.36 32.49
N SER A 194 21.07 5.42 32.98
CA SER A 194 20.60 6.79 32.92
C SER A 194 20.87 7.45 31.55
N LEU A 195 21.57 6.75 30.64
CA LEU A 195 21.79 7.16 29.25
C LEU A 195 20.86 6.37 28.34
N LEU A 196 20.05 7.08 27.54
CA LEU A 196 19.19 6.46 26.54
C LEU A 196 19.90 6.44 25.21
N ILE A 197 20.17 5.25 24.68
CA ILE A 197 20.89 5.03 23.42
C ILE A 197 19.98 4.36 22.38
N ALA A 198 20.21 4.64 21.10
CA ALA A 198 19.50 3.99 20.00
C ALA A 198 19.92 2.52 19.85
N PRO A 199 18.98 1.55 19.89
CA PRO A 199 19.29 0.13 19.74
C PRO A 199 19.59 -0.26 18.27
N PHE A 200 19.10 0.49 17.30
CA PHE A 200 19.29 0.29 15.86
C PHE A 200 19.24 1.61 15.09
N ALA A 201 19.65 1.58 13.81
CA ALA A 201 19.53 2.74 12.91
C ALA A 201 18.08 3.00 12.54
N GLY A 202 17.67 4.27 12.59
CA GLY A 202 16.29 4.63 12.28
C GLY A 202 16.01 6.13 12.30
N VAL A 203 14.73 6.45 12.29
CA VAL A 203 14.21 7.82 12.40
C VAL A 203 13.37 7.92 13.67
N ILE A 204 13.52 9.00 14.41
CA ILE A 204 12.64 9.33 15.54
C ILE A 204 11.28 9.75 14.98
N ALA A 205 10.27 8.91 15.16
CA ALA A 205 8.93 9.17 14.68
C ALA A 205 8.13 10.09 15.61
N ALA A 206 8.37 9.98 16.92
CA ALA A 206 7.71 10.82 17.93
C ALA A 206 8.61 11.00 19.14
N ARG A 207 8.45 12.14 19.80
CA ARG A 207 8.99 12.44 21.12
C ARG A 207 7.81 12.60 22.09
N GLU A 208 7.80 11.74 23.15
CA GLU A 208 6.64 11.63 24.05
C GLU A 208 6.81 12.50 25.32
N HIS A 209 8.03 12.90 25.66
CA HIS A 209 8.35 13.66 26.89
C HIS A 209 9.19 14.90 26.60
N ASN A 210 9.12 15.87 27.53
CA ASN A 210 9.81 17.16 27.42
C ASN A 210 10.99 17.24 28.42
N LEU A 211 11.93 18.12 28.12
CA LEU A 211 13.04 18.42 29.01
C LEU A 211 12.54 18.87 30.38
N GLY A 212 13.10 18.32 31.44
CA GLY A 212 12.73 18.63 32.82
C GLY A 212 11.59 17.81 33.41
N GLU A 213 10.90 17.00 32.61
CA GLU A 213 9.88 16.05 33.11
C GLU A 213 10.50 14.92 33.92
N VAL A 214 9.72 14.38 34.84
CA VAL A 214 10.09 13.16 35.59
C VAL A 214 9.49 11.97 34.90
N ILE A 215 10.36 11.10 34.43
CA ILE A 215 10.00 9.92 33.64
C ILE A 215 9.86 8.69 34.55
N ALA A 216 8.76 7.96 34.37
CA ALA A 216 8.58 6.67 35.06
C ALA A 216 9.38 5.55 34.37
N LEU A 217 9.71 4.52 35.15
CA LEU A 217 10.34 3.30 34.66
C LEU A 217 9.58 2.72 33.46
N GLY A 218 10.28 2.50 32.34
CA GLY A 218 9.71 1.86 31.14
C GLY A 218 8.79 2.76 30.31
N SER A 219 8.57 4.03 30.71
CA SER A 219 7.80 4.98 29.88
C SER A 219 8.60 5.32 28.63
N PRO A 220 8.02 5.19 27.41
CA PRO A 220 8.71 5.52 26.17
C PRO A 220 8.97 7.03 26.08
N VAL A 221 10.22 7.42 25.84
CA VAL A 221 10.63 8.81 25.59
C VAL A 221 10.57 9.15 24.11
N PHE A 222 10.96 8.18 23.28
CA PHE A 222 10.90 8.29 21.84
C PHE A 222 10.26 7.07 21.21
N THR A 223 9.62 7.26 20.08
CA THR A 223 9.26 6.19 19.15
C THR A 223 10.29 6.14 18.03
N LEU A 224 11.06 5.06 17.95
CA LEU A 224 12.08 4.82 16.93
C LEU A 224 11.58 3.85 15.88
N VAL A 225 11.65 4.26 14.61
CA VAL A 225 11.25 3.48 13.42
C VAL A 225 12.49 3.09 12.63
N GLN A 226 12.69 1.81 12.41
CA GLN A 226 13.81 1.29 11.63
C GLN A 226 13.73 1.71 10.17
N SER A 227 14.83 2.16 9.58
CA SER A 227 14.87 2.70 8.21
C SER A 227 15.43 1.75 7.16
N ASP A 228 16.12 0.70 7.54
CA ASP A 228 16.86 -0.20 6.66
C ASP A 228 16.15 -1.54 6.37
N ASN A 229 15.05 -1.82 7.04
CA ASN A 229 14.27 -3.05 6.86
C ASN A 229 12.79 -2.71 6.65
N LEU A 230 12.46 -2.30 5.42
CA LEU A 230 11.09 -2.00 5.04
C LEU A 230 10.40 -3.23 4.48
N GLN A 231 9.17 -3.46 4.89
CA GLN A 231 8.33 -4.57 4.48
C GLN A 231 6.99 -4.03 3.98
N ALA A 232 6.40 -4.70 2.98
CA ALA A 232 5.01 -4.47 2.64
C ALA A 232 4.15 -5.64 3.16
N LEU A 233 3.06 -5.31 3.81
CA LEU A 233 2.05 -6.26 4.28
C LEU A 233 0.82 -6.10 3.40
N ILE A 234 0.58 -7.07 2.51
CA ILE A 234 -0.49 -7.03 1.51
C ILE A 234 -1.51 -8.13 1.80
N GLY A 235 -2.79 -7.77 1.87
CA GLY A 235 -3.87 -8.74 2.00
C GLY A 235 -4.36 -9.24 0.65
N VAL A 236 -4.30 -10.56 0.41
CA VAL A 236 -4.80 -11.18 -0.82
C VAL A 236 -5.82 -12.28 -0.51
N PRO A 237 -6.75 -12.58 -1.43
CA PRO A 237 -7.62 -13.75 -1.31
C PRO A 237 -6.82 -15.05 -1.25
N LEU A 238 -7.35 -16.07 -0.54
CA LEU A 238 -6.67 -17.34 -0.34
C LEU A 238 -6.25 -18.02 -1.65
N ASN A 239 -7.12 -18.01 -2.65
CA ASN A 239 -6.86 -18.59 -3.96
C ASN A 239 -5.70 -17.94 -4.74
N ILE A 240 -5.32 -16.71 -4.39
CA ILE A 240 -4.13 -16.05 -4.93
C ILE A 240 -2.91 -16.40 -4.07
N ALA A 241 -3.07 -16.43 -2.74
CA ALA A 241 -1.98 -16.80 -1.84
C ALA A 241 -1.44 -18.21 -2.12
N GLU A 242 -2.32 -19.16 -2.45
CA GLU A 242 -1.95 -20.54 -2.80
C GLU A 242 -1.13 -20.67 -4.09
N GLN A 243 -1.19 -19.69 -4.98
CA GLN A 243 -0.43 -19.65 -6.23
C GLN A 243 0.96 -19.02 -6.06
N LEU A 244 1.23 -18.42 -4.91
CA LEU A 244 2.47 -17.73 -4.62
C LEU A 244 3.36 -18.56 -3.71
N GLN A 245 4.67 -18.51 -3.97
CA GLN A 245 5.65 -19.19 -3.13
C GLN A 245 6.62 -18.18 -2.52
N PRO A 246 7.09 -18.41 -1.29
CA PRO A 246 8.17 -17.60 -0.71
C PRO A 246 9.36 -17.55 -1.66
N GLY A 247 9.98 -16.39 -1.77
CA GLY A 247 11.06 -16.12 -2.72
C GLY A 247 10.60 -15.49 -4.04
N ALA A 248 9.31 -15.52 -4.39
CA ALA A 248 8.79 -14.88 -5.59
C ALA A 248 9.04 -13.36 -5.57
N ILE A 249 9.52 -12.81 -6.69
CA ILE A 249 9.74 -11.38 -6.88
C ILE A 249 8.55 -10.80 -7.64
N LEU A 250 7.88 -9.84 -7.04
CA LEU A 250 6.68 -9.20 -7.59
C LEU A 250 6.83 -7.68 -7.57
N SER A 251 6.11 -7.01 -8.46
CA SER A 251 6.11 -5.55 -8.51
C SER A 251 5.09 -4.99 -7.51
N LEU A 252 5.58 -4.12 -6.62
CA LEU A 252 4.75 -3.33 -5.72
C LEU A 252 4.79 -1.87 -6.16
N ARG A 253 3.64 -1.22 -6.21
CA ARG A 253 3.53 0.22 -6.35
C ARG A 253 3.31 0.84 -4.96
N VAL A 254 4.19 1.78 -4.57
CA VAL A 254 4.05 2.60 -3.36
C VAL A 254 4.07 4.05 -3.81
N ALA A 255 3.02 4.80 -3.53
CA ALA A 255 2.75 6.10 -4.15
C ALA A 255 2.83 6.00 -5.68
N GLU A 256 3.70 6.78 -6.32
CA GLU A 256 3.93 6.78 -7.77
C GLU A 256 5.13 5.92 -8.22
N HIS A 257 5.79 5.21 -7.27
CA HIS A 257 7.02 4.45 -7.56
C HIS A 257 6.78 2.95 -7.55
N TYR A 258 7.50 2.24 -8.42
CA TYR A 258 7.49 0.79 -8.50
C TYR A 258 8.74 0.20 -7.87
N TYR A 259 8.54 -0.78 -6.99
CA TYR A 259 9.61 -1.49 -6.29
C TYR A 259 9.53 -2.98 -6.63
N GLN A 260 10.69 -3.58 -6.85
CA GLN A 260 10.78 -5.03 -6.85
C GLN A 260 10.78 -5.52 -5.40
N ALA A 261 9.84 -6.38 -5.08
CA ALA A 261 9.67 -6.87 -3.73
C ALA A 261 9.64 -8.39 -3.69
N GLN A 262 10.40 -8.96 -2.78
CA GLN A 262 10.49 -10.40 -2.62
C GLN A 262 9.52 -10.87 -1.55
N LEU A 263 8.69 -11.86 -1.88
CA LEU A 263 7.79 -12.51 -0.93
C LEU A 263 8.59 -13.30 0.12
N GLN A 264 8.54 -12.86 1.38
CA GLN A 264 9.25 -13.47 2.50
C GLN A 264 8.40 -14.50 3.24
N GLY A 265 7.10 -14.34 3.22
CA GLY A 265 6.21 -15.24 3.94
C GLY A 265 4.74 -14.98 3.68
N ILE A 266 3.96 -16.02 3.89
CA ILE A 266 2.50 -16.05 3.77
C ILE A 266 1.95 -16.37 5.16
N SER A 267 1.02 -15.54 5.65
CA SER A 267 0.40 -15.77 6.96
C SER A 267 -0.36 -17.10 6.97
N GLY A 268 -0.22 -17.87 8.04
CA GLY A 268 -1.04 -19.06 8.28
C GLY A 268 -2.46 -18.77 8.77
N GLN A 269 -2.88 -17.49 8.78
CA GLN A 269 -4.19 -17.07 9.29
C GLN A 269 -4.90 -16.17 8.28
N ILE A 270 -6.19 -16.40 8.13
CA ILE A 270 -7.10 -15.56 7.35
C ILE A 270 -7.63 -14.45 8.26
N ASN A 271 -7.57 -13.21 7.81
CA ASN A 271 -8.22 -12.10 8.49
C ASN A 271 -9.75 -12.28 8.38
N PRO A 272 -10.50 -12.40 9.49
CA PRO A 272 -11.92 -12.70 9.46
C PRO A 272 -12.80 -11.57 8.90
N VAL A 273 -12.31 -10.32 8.96
CA VAL A 273 -13.03 -9.13 8.47
C VAL A 273 -12.88 -8.99 6.97
N THR A 274 -11.64 -9.02 6.47
CA THR A 274 -11.34 -8.82 5.05
C THR A 274 -11.36 -10.12 4.25
N ARG A 275 -11.34 -11.28 4.91
CA ARG A 275 -11.21 -12.63 4.32
C ARG A 275 -9.98 -12.80 3.45
N THR A 276 -8.90 -12.10 3.81
CA THR A 276 -7.62 -12.14 3.10
C THR A 276 -6.55 -12.84 3.93
N VAL A 277 -5.57 -13.41 3.24
CA VAL A 277 -4.31 -13.89 3.78
C VAL A 277 -3.27 -12.78 3.62
N GLN A 278 -2.51 -12.50 4.67
CA GLN A 278 -1.49 -11.48 4.64
C GLN A 278 -0.19 -12.03 4.04
N LEU A 279 0.31 -11.36 3.02
CA LEU A 279 1.62 -11.58 2.43
C LEU A 279 2.59 -10.56 2.96
N ARG A 280 3.81 -11.00 3.29
CA ARG A 280 4.90 -10.15 3.74
C ARG A 280 6.00 -10.12 2.69
N PHE A 281 6.24 -8.95 2.15
CA PHE A 281 7.29 -8.68 1.18
C PHE A 281 8.42 -7.87 1.80
N SER A 282 9.68 -8.16 1.47
CA SER A 282 10.79 -7.23 1.68
C SER A 282 10.85 -6.26 0.50
N ILE A 283 10.98 -4.97 0.80
CA ILE A 283 11.16 -3.93 -0.20
C ILE A 283 12.64 -3.53 -0.21
N THR A 284 13.26 -3.57 -1.37
CA THR A 284 14.60 -3.01 -1.54
C THR A 284 14.44 -1.55 -1.95
N PRO A 285 14.82 -0.58 -1.10
CA PRO A 285 14.78 0.84 -1.47
C PRO A 285 15.66 1.10 -2.68
N THR A 286 15.20 1.98 -3.56
CA THR A 286 16.04 2.52 -4.64
C THR A 286 16.80 3.75 -4.15
N SER A 287 17.89 4.12 -4.84
CA SER A 287 18.73 5.28 -4.45
C SER A 287 17.97 6.61 -4.43
N GLU A 288 16.86 6.72 -5.14
CA GLU A 288 16.11 7.96 -5.31
C GLU A 288 14.92 8.10 -4.34
N THR A 289 14.32 6.96 -3.91
CA THR A 289 13.12 6.99 -3.07
C THR A 289 13.10 5.86 -2.05
N THR A 290 12.81 6.23 -0.81
CA THR A 290 12.61 5.27 0.29
C THR A 290 11.16 5.39 0.77
N PRO A 291 10.37 4.32 0.73
CA PRO A 291 9.01 4.33 1.25
C PRO A 291 8.97 4.68 2.74
N ILE A 292 7.91 5.36 3.15
CA ILE A 292 7.70 5.74 4.56
C ILE A 292 6.80 4.70 5.24
N ASN A 293 7.09 4.44 6.51
CA ASN A 293 6.26 3.55 7.34
C ASN A 293 4.81 4.06 7.39
N GLY A 294 3.87 3.20 7.01
CA GLY A 294 2.44 3.53 6.93
C GLY A 294 1.93 3.85 5.53
N GLU A 295 2.79 4.07 4.53
CA GLU A 295 2.36 4.30 3.15
C GLU A 295 1.57 3.12 2.59
N LEU A 296 0.61 3.44 1.70
CA LEU A 296 -0.13 2.42 0.97
C LEU A 296 0.75 1.75 -0.08
N ALA A 297 0.72 0.43 -0.08
CA ALA A 297 1.40 -0.39 -1.06
C ALA A 297 0.38 -1.21 -1.86
N TYR A 298 0.59 -1.33 -3.15
CA TYR A 298 -0.28 -2.06 -4.06
C TYR A 298 0.51 -3.15 -4.78
N LEU A 299 0.14 -4.40 -4.57
CA LEU A 299 0.64 -5.54 -5.33
C LEU A 299 -0.07 -5.60 -6.67
N GLN A 300 0.69 -5.57 -7.76
CA GLN A 300 0.18 -5.83 -9.11
C GLN A 300 0.38 -7.29 -9.44
N TYR A 301 -0.72 -8.03 -9.50
CA TYR A 301 -0.72 -9.46 -9.80
C TYR A 301 -1.39 -9.71 -11.15
N ARG A 302 -0.65 -10.30 -12.07
CA ARG A 302 -1.16 -10.72 -13.39
C ARG A 302 -1.61 -12.17 -13.31
N ARG A 303 -2.92 -12.38 -13.43
CA ARG A 303 -3.52 -13.70 -13.44
C ARG A 303 -3.88 -14.10 -14.86
N GLU A 304 -3.40 -15.23 -15.30
CA GLU A 304 -3.84 -15.85 -16.54
C GLU A 304 -5.21 -16.52 -16.33
N VAL A 305 -6.15 -16.23 -17.21
CA VAL A 305 -7.47 -16.85 -17.25
C VAL A 305 -7.53 -17.72 -18.50
N PRO A 306 -7.49 -19.07 -18.38
CA PRO A 306 -7.53 -19.99 -19.50
C PRO A 306 -8.97 -20.09 -20.04
N ARG A 307 -9.37 -19.15 -20.87
CA ARG A 307 -10.66 -19.13 -21.56
C ARG A 307 -10.43 -18.64 -22.99
N GLU A 308 -10.69 -19.48 -23.96
CA GLU A 308 -10.49 -19.18 -25.37
C GLU A 308 -11.34 -17.98 -25.82
N GLY A 309 -10.77 -17.14 -26.69
CA GLY A 309 -11.43 -15.95 -27.19
C GLY A 309 -10.54 -15.12 -28.12
N TYR A 310 -10.99 -13.92 -28.41
CA TYR A 310 -10.39 -13.03 -29.40
C TYR A 310 -10.23 -11.63 -28.84
N TRP A 311 -9.08 -11.01 -29.06
CA TRP A 311 -8.90 -9.58 -28.79
C TRP A 311 -9.41 -8.76 -29.96
N VAL A 312 -10.31 -7.82 -29.69
CA VAL A 312 -10.83 -6.85 -30.64
C VAL A 312 -10.82 -5.44 -30.05
N PRO A 313 -10.63 -4.39 -30.84
CA PRO A 313 -10.81 -3.04 -30.37
C PRO A 313 -12.26 -2.82 -29.88
N VAL A 314 -12.46 -2.09 -28.79
CA VAL A 314 -13.80 -1.74 -28.30
C VAL A 314 -14.60 -1.00 -29.38
N SER A 315 -13.92 -0.22 -30.26
CA SER A 315 -14.54 0.45 -31.42
C SER A 315 -15.13 -0.50 -32.48
N ALA A 316 -14.81 -1.79 -32.43
CA ALA A 316 -15.38 -2.83 -33.30
C ALA A 316 -16.68 -3.43 -32.76
N LEU A 317 -17.10 -3.01 -31.56
CA LEU A 317 -18.29 -3.53 -30.88
C LEU A 317 -19.43 -2.49 -30.91
N THR A 318 -20.65 -2.98 -31.08
CA THR A 318 -21.87 -2.17 -30.97
C THR A 318 -22.83 -2.82 -29.98
N ASP A 319 -23.76 -2.04 -29.45
CA ASP A 319 -24.79 -2.52 -28.55
C ASP A 319 -25.59 -3.67 -29.16
N GLY A 320 -25.76 -4.73 -28.38
CA GLY A 320 -26.53 -5.91 -28.73
C GLY A 320 -27.77 -6.05 -27.88
N ILE A 321 -28.43 -7.20 -27.99
CA ILE A 321 -29.63 -7.55 -27.23
C ILE A 321 -29.26 -8.32 -25.97
N ARG A 322 -29.93 -8.04 -24.84
CA ARG A 322 -29.83 -8.82 -23.60
C ARG A 322 -28.38 -8.87 -22.99
N GLY A 323 -27.63 -7.78 -23.10
CA GLY A 323 -26.28 -7.69 -22.54
C GLY A 323 -25.18 -8.33 -23.39
N LEU A 324 -25.52 -8.83 -24.59
CA LEU A 324 -24.56 -9.21 -25.61
C LEU A 324 -24.11 -7.98 -26.43
N TRP A 325 -22.97 -8.10 -27.06
CA TRP A 325 -22.44 -7.11 -27.99
C TRP A 325 -22.48 -7.65 -29.42
N ASN A 326 -22.46 -6.76 -30.40
CA ASN A 326 -22.44 -7.15 -31.78
C ASN A 326 -21.09 -6.85 -32.41
N LEU A 327 -20.57 -7.81 -33.15
CA LEU A 327 -19.42 -7.66 -34.03
C LEU A 327 -19.86 -7.83 -35.48
N TYR A 328 -19.42 -6.94 -36.40
CA TYR A 328 -19.66 -7.10 -37.82
C TYR A 328 -18.50 -7.89 -38.45
N VAL A 329 -18.80 -9.09 -38.96
CA VAL A 329 -17.86 -9.92 -39.72
C VAL A 329 -18.12 -9.77 -41.22
N LEU A 330 -17.06 -9.86 -42.03
CA LEU A 330 -17.12 -9.83 -43.48
C LEU A 330 -17.29 -11.28 -43.98
N LYS A 331 -18.47 -11.57 -44.55
CA LYS A 331 -18.72 -12.86 -45.18
C LYS A 331 -18.57 -12.70 -46.70
N GLN A 332 -17.78 -13.54 -47.31
CA GLN A 332 -17.63 -13.57 -48.77
C GLN A 332 -18.92 -14.05 -49.41
N ASP A 333 -19.40 -13.31 -50.40
CA ASP A 333 -20.58 -13.59 -51.22
C ASP A 333 -20.17 -13.59 -52.70
N VAL A 334 -21.06 -13.99 -53.61
CA VAL A 334 -20.80 -14.10 -55.07
C VAL A 334 -20.34 -12.77 -55.67
N GLU A 335 -20.79 -11.65 -55.09
CA GLU A 335 -20.54 -10.28 -55.60
C GLU A 335 -19.61 -9.47 -54.64
N GLY A 336 -18.81 -10.10 -53.78
CA GLY A 336 -17.88 -9.42 -52.90
C GLY A 336 -18.07 -9.77 -51.39
N PHE A 337 -17.98 -8.77 -50.52
CA PHE A 337 -18.13 -8.99 -49.07
C PHE A 337 -19.42 -8.36 -48.57
N LYS A 338 -20.13 -9.08 -47.72
CA LYS A 338 -21.36 -8.67 -47.02
C LYS A 338 -21.15 -8.67 -45.51
N LEU A 339 -21.65 -7.62 -44.83
CA LEU A 339 -21.58 -7.53 -43.38
C LEU A 339 -22.60 -8.47 -42.74
N GLN A 340 -22.09 -9.35 -41.87
CA GLN A 340 -22.93 -10.18 -41.03
C GLN A 340 -22.71 -9.83 -39.55
N ARG A 341 -23.82 -9.57 -38.84
CA ARG A 341 -23.82 -9.33 -37.42
C ARG A 341 -23.63 -10.65 -36.67
N ARG A 342 -22.72 -10.66 -35.68
CA ARG A 342 -22.47 -11.76 -34.78
C ARG A 342 -22.64 -11.29 -33.34
N ASP A 343 -23.37 -12.03 -32.52
CA ASP A 343 -23.51 -11.77 -31.10
C ASP A 343 -22.29 -12.32 -30.38
N VAL A 344 -21.69 -11.48 -29.53
CA VAL A 344 -20.49 -11.80 -28.76
C VAL A 344 -20.63 -11.35 -27.30
N GLU A 345 -19.97 -12.04 -26.41
CA GLU A 345 -19.86 -11.71 -24.99
C GLU A 345 -18.49 -11.12 -24.72
N ILE A 346 -18.42 -9.99 -24.02
CA ILE A 346 -17.17 -9.42 -23.54
C ILE A 346 -16.82 -10.14 -22.22
N LEU A 347 -15.66 -10.81 -22.21
CA LEU A 347 -15.11 -11.50 -21.05
C LEU A 347 -14.23 -10.59 -20.19
N TYR A 348 -13.48 -9.70 -20.85
CA TYR A 348 -12.54 -8.79 -20.23
C TYR A 348 -12.25 -7.59 -21.14
N THR A 349 -11.94 -6.45 -20.54
CA THR A 349 -11.49 -5.25 -21.26
C THR A 349 -10.18 -4.74 -20.68
N GLU A 350 -9.25 -4.34 -21.56
CA GLU A 350 -7.98 -3.75 -21.19
C GLU A 350 -7.65 -2.59 -22.12
N GLY A 351 -7.64 -1.38 -21.58
CA GLY A 351 -7.52 -0.16 -22.37
C GLY A 351 -8.60 -0.08 -23.46
N ASP A 352 -8.18 0.07 -24.71
CA ASP A 352 -9.05 0.17 -25.88
C ASP A 352 -9.42 -1.20 -26.50
N ASN A 353 -9.06 -2.30 -25.88
CA ASN A 353 -9.32 -3.64 -26.38
C ASN A 353 -10.28 -4.42 -25.48
N ALA A 354 -11.09 -5.27 -26.09
CA ALA A 354 -11.98 -6.22 -25.43
C ALA A 354 -11.62 -7.65 -25.82
N PHE A 355 -11.58 -8.53 -24.84
CA PHE A 355 -11.48 -9.96 -25.05
C PHE A 355 -12.89 -10.54 -25.13
N ILE A 356 -13.22 -11.12 -26.26
CA ILE A 356 -14.60 -11.55 -26.57
C ILE A 356 -14.65 -13.04 -26.89
N THR A 357 -15.83 -13.62 -26.71
CA THR A 357 -16.20 -14.96 -27.17
C THR A 357 -17.60 -14.92 -27.80
N GLY A 358 -17.94 -15.91 -28.61
CA GLY A 358 -19.27 -15.94 -29.24
C GLY A 358 -19.31 -16.75 -30.51
N ALA A 359 -20.30 -16.48 -31.36
CA ALA A 359 -20.51 -17.17 -32.61
C ALA A 359 -19.57 -16.68 -33.73
N ILE A 360 -18.27 -16.69 -33.46
CA ILE A 360 -17.18 -16.22 -34.34
C ILE A 360 -16.10 -17.30 -34.47
N SER A 361 -15.39 -17.31 -35.60
CA SER A 361 -14.39 -18.35 -35.91
C SER A 361 -13.00 -17.75 -36.15
N PRO A 362 -11.93 -18.53 -35.90
CA PRO A 362 -10.56 -18.11 -36.19
C PRO A 362 -10.40 -17.76 -37.68
N GLY A 363 -9.72 -16.64 -37.97
CA GLY A 363 -9.46 -16.18 -39.33
C GLY A 363 -10.60 -15.40 -40.00
N GLU A 364 -11.80 -15.32 -39.41
CA GLU A 364 -12.84 -14.43 -39.89
C GLU A 364 -12.37 -12.99 -39.85
N GLN A 365 -12.67 -12.22 -40.92
CA GLN A 365 -12.42 -10.80 -40.97
C GLN A 365 -13.56 -10.04 -40.31
N PHE A 366 -13.23 -9.03 -39.52
CA PHE A 366 -14.21 -8.18 -38.84
C PHE A 366 -13.89 -6.69 -39.04
N VAL A 367 -14.91 -5.85 -38.95
CA VAL A 367 -14.78 -4.40 -39.07
C VAL A 367 -14.26 -3.80 -37.77
N THR A 368 -13.18 -3.02 -37.82
CA THR A 368 -12.53 -2.45 -36.63
C THR A 368 -13.05 -1.07 -36.24
N THR A 369 -13.55 -0.27 -37.20
CA THR A 369 -13.99 1.12 -36.97
C THR A 369 -15.10 1.53 -37.90
N GLY A 370 -15.81 2.60 -37.54
CA GLY A 370 -16.83 3.22 -38.43
C GLY A 370 -18.20 2.53 -38.44
N LEU A 371 -18.49 1.72 -37.44
CA LEU A 371 -19.71 0.88 -37.34
C LEU A 371 -21.02 1.69 -37.41
N HIS A 372 -21.01 2.93 -36.94
CA HIS A 372 -22.19 3.82 -36.93
C HIS A 372 -22.73 4.17 -38.34
N LYS A 373 -21.95 3.91 -39.38
CA LYS A 373 -22.33 4.13 -40.80
C LYS A 373 -22.72 2.84 -41.52
N LEU A 374 -22.74 1.73 -40.84
CA LEU A 374 -22.88 0.40 -41.43
C LEU A 374 -24.14 -0.29 -40.93
N VAL A 375 -24.75 -1.07 -41.82
CA VAL A 375 -25.97 -1.84 -41.53
C VAL A 375 -25.72 -3.33 -41.84
N ALA A 376 -26.28 -4.22 -41.02
CA ALA A 376 -26.23 -5.64 -41.28
C ALA A 376 -26.79 -5.99 -42.66
N GLY A 377 -26.10 -6.81 -43.42
CA GLY A 377 -26.46 -7.15 -44.79
C GLY A 377 -25.93 -6.20 -45.87
N GLN A 378 -25.31 -5.08 -45.51
CA GLN A 378 -24.71 -4.13 -46.45
C GLN A 378 -23.48 -4.75 -47.14
N ARG A 379 -23.33 -4.47 -48.44
CA ARG A 379 -22.11 -4.79 -49.19
C ARG A 379 -21.00 -3.80 -48.86
N VAL A 380 -19.79 -4.30 -48.67
CA VAL A 380 -18.60 -3.50 -48.32
C VAL A 380 -17.38 -4.01 -49.08
N SER A 381 -16.39 -3.15 -49.26
CA SER A 381 -15.08 -3.52 -49.76
C SER A 381 -14.09 -3.49 -48.61
N PRO A 382 -13.32 -4.58 -48.32
CA PRO A 382 -12.28 -4.55 -47.30
C PRO A 382 -11.17 -3.58 -47.71
N GLY A 383 -10.86 -2.61 -46.87
CA GLY A 383 -9.67 -1.78 -46.97
C GLY A 383 -8.42 -2.57 -46.56
N ALA A 384 -7.25 -1.92 -46.60
CA ALA A 384 -6.02 -2.55 -46.17
C ALA A 384 -6.17 -3.13 -44.74
N ALA A 385 -5.90 -4.44 -44.57
CA ALA A 385 -5.99 -5.10 -43.29
C ALA A 385 -4.98 -4.47 -42.31
N LEU A 386 -5.48 -3.81 -41.27
CA LEU A 386 -4.67 -3.40 -40.15
C LEU A 386 -4.32 -4.67 -39.38
N THR A 387 -3.05 -5.02 -39.36
CA THR A 387 -2.54 -6.02 -38.42
C THR A 387 -2.80 -5.48 -37.01
N ALA A 388 -3.73 -6.11 -36.28
CA ALA A 388 -3.95 -5.79 -34.88
C ALA A 388 -2.60 -5.96 -34.13
N ARG A 389 -2.00 -4.85 -33.69
CA ARG A 389 -0.85 -4.90 -32.79
C ARG A 389 -1.35 -5.54 -31.51
N GLY A 390 -1.00 -6.81 -31.31
CA GLY A 390 -1.19 -7.48 -30.05
C GLY A 390 -0.47 -6.67 -28.97
N GLY A 391 -1.18 -6.24 -27.94
CA GLY A 391 -0.59 -5.63 -26.77
C GLY A 391 0.45 -6.60 -26.17
N GLN A 392 1.66 -6.11 -26.01
CA GLN A 392 2.74 -6.76 -25.25
C GLN A 392 2.51 -6.57 -23.75
#